data_1f4d97fecdd23a234494ebb7083a992a
#
_entry.id   1f4d97fecdd23a234494ebb7083a992a
#
_cell.length_a   1.000
_cell.length_b   1.000
_cell.length_c   1.000
_cell.angle_alpha   90.00
_cell.angle_beta   90.00
_cell.angle_gamma   90.00
#
_symmetry.space_group_name_H-M   'P 1'
#
loop_
_entity.id
_entity.type
_entity.pdbx_description
1 polymer ?
#
loop_
_entity_poly.entity_id
_entity_poly.type
_entity_poly.pdbx_seq_one_letter_code
_entity_poly.pdbx_strand_id
1 'polypeptide(L)'
;KNLILFLMFLATSVASFAALSVEGTYQGKNIYVQNPMDDEGFGYCATKVTVNGDIMPGGTSMGAFEIDFSIFNIEIGEPIFIVIEHNDGCKPKILNPEVLLPRSTFVISDMSISDDGKLIWKTKSEQGKLPFSIEQYRWNKWVVIGEVAGKGGGKENAYEFAVTPHSGENMVRVVQVDHSGTKRPSKE
;
A
#
# COMPACT_ATOMS: atom_id res chain seq x y z
N LYS A 1 0.87 -40.03 -54.95
CA LYS A 1 0.46 -40.35 -53.51
C LYS A 1 0.79 -39.13 -52.68
N ASN A 2 -0.18 -38.23 -52.58
CA ASN A 2 0.00 -37.04 -51.70
C ASN A 2 -0.60 -37.35 -50.35
N LEU A 3 0.23 -37.37 -49.33
CA LEU A 3 -0.14 -37.52 -47.91
C LEU A 3 -0.44 -36.11 -47.39
N ILE A 4 -1.71 -35.78 -47.22
CA ILE A 4 -2.18 -34.53 -46.58
C ILE A 4 -2.12 -34.75 -45.07
N LEU A 5 -1.12 -34.14 -44.41
CA LEU A 5 -0.99 -34.13 -42.96
C LEU A 5 -1.98 -33.12 -42.36
N PHE A 6 -3.07 -33.61 -41.78
CA PHE A 6 -4.06 -32.77 -41.10
C PHE A 6 -3.55 -32.39 -39.74
N LEU A 7 -3.03 -31.17 -39.57
CA LEU A 7 -2.56 -30.63 -38.30
C LEU A 7 -3.79 -30.16 -37.52
N MET A 8 -4.22 -30.98 -36.56
CA MET A 8 -5.32 -30.65 -35.63
C MET A 8 -4.83 -29.65 -34.61
N PHE A 9 -5.18 -28.36 -34.81
CA PHE A 9 -4.93 -27.29 -33.83
C PHE A 9 -5.88 -27.50 -32.64
N LEU A 10 -5.34 -27.98 -31.53
CA LEU A 10 -6.05 -28.04 -30.26
C LEU A 10 -6.12 -26.61 -29.69
N ALA A 11 -7.23 -25.92 -29.92
CA ALA A 11 -7.49 -24.61 -29.30
C ALA A 11 -7.76 -24.85 -27.80
N THR A 12 -6.77 -24.63 -26.97
CA THR A 12 -6.98 -24.55 -25.51
C THR A 12 -7.69 -23.20 -25.22
N SER A 13 -8.98 -23.28 -24.92
CA SER A 13 -9.73 -22.14 -24.38
C SER A 13 -9.17 -21.80 -23.00
N VAL A 14 -8.44 -20.69 -22.88
CA VAL A 14 -8.07 -20.10 -21.59
C VAL A 14 -9.34 -19.50 -21.03
N ALA A 15 -9.91 -20.09 -19.98
CA ALA A 15 -11.01 -19.48 -19.25
C ALA A 15 -10.48 -18.16 -18.64
N SER A 16 -10.98 -17.03 -19.12
CA SER A 16 -10.73 -15.72 -18.55
C SER A 16 -11.69 -15.54 -17.38
N PHE A 17 -11.16 -15.52 -16.16
CA PHE A 17 -11.95 -15.15 -14.99
C PHE A 17 -11.86 -13.63 -14.81
N ALA A 18 -13.00 -13.00 -14.53
CA ALA A 18 -13.00 -11.62 -14.07
C ALA A 18 -12.42 -11.56 -12.66
N ALA A 19 -11.58 -10.57 -12.38
CA ALA A 19 -10.97 -10.42 -11.08
C ALA A 19 -10.88 -8.95 -10.67
N LEU A 20 -11.19 -8.67 -9.41
CA LEU A 20 -10.94 -7.40 -8.75
C LEU A 20 -9.65 -7.53 -7.94
N SER A 21 -8.64 -6.70 -8.23
CA SER A 21 -7.40 -6.66 -7.46
C SER A 21 -7.26 -5.35 -6.69
N VAL A 22 -6.70 -5.44 -5.49
CA VAL A 22 -6.37 -4.28 -4.64
C VAL A 22 -5.03 -4.50 -3.98
N GLU A 23 -4.21 -3.46 -3.99
CA GLU A 23 -2.90 -3.43 -3.35
C GLU A 23 -2.87 -2.38 -2.24
N GLY A 24 -2.05 -2.61 -1.24
CA GLY A 24 -1.83 -1.65 -0.16
C GLY A 24 -0.86 -2.14 0.89
N THR A 25 -1.02 -1.59 2.09
CA THR A 25 -0.18 -1.93 3.26
C THR A 25 -1.09 -2.26 4.43
N TYR A 26 -0.81 -3.36 5.13
CA TYR A 26 -1.60 -3.72 6.32
C TYR A 26 -1.43 -2.70 7.44
N GLN A 27 -2.55 -2.13 7.88
CA GLN A 27 -2.61 -1.10 8.92
C GLN A 27 -3.33 -1.61 10.20
N GLY A 28 -3.42 -2.95 10.38
CA GLY A 28 -4.12 -3.56 11.51
C GLY A 28 -5.65 -3.50 11.42
N LYS A 29 -6.21 -3.34 10.21
CA LYS A 29 -7.65 -3.32 9.95
C LYS A 29 -8.01 -4.23 8.81
N ASN A 30 -9.19 -4.84 8.90
CA ASN A 30 -9.72 -5.75 7.91
C ASN A 30 -10.45 -5.02 6.77
N ILE A 31 -10.61 -5.69 5.64
CA ILE A 31 -11.36 -5.23 4.48
C ILE A 31 -12.77 -5.80 4.51
N TYR A 32 -13.75 -4.97 4.17
CA TYR A 32 -15.14 -5.37 3.98
C TYR A 32 -15.51 -5.34 2.50
N VAL A 33 -16.13 -6.42 2.04
CA VAL A 33 -16.52 -6.61 0.64
C VAL A 33 -18.03 -6.75 0.55
N GLN A 34 -18.66 -5.92 -0.25
CA GLN A 34 -20.02 -6.14 -0.72
C GLN A 34 -19.98 -7.14 -1.88
N ASN A 35 -20.73 -8.22 -1.75
CA ASN A 35 -20.76 -9.31 -2.69
C ASN A 35 -22.19 -9.47 -3.23
N PRO A 36 -22.53 -8.86 -4.36
CA PRO A 36 -23.88 -8.95 -4.91
C PRO A 36 -24.23 -10.41 -5.29
N MET A 37 -25.50 -10.66 -5.47
CA MET A 37 -25.94 -11.91 -6.08
C MET A 37 -25.42 -11.99 -7.53
N ASP A 38 -25.20 -13.18 -8.01
CA ASP A 38 -24.90 -13.45 -9.40
C ASP A 38 -26.09 -13.06 -10.29
N ASP A 39 -25.85 -12.65 -11.53
CA ASP A 39 -26.88 -12.24 -12.46
C ASP A 39 -27.90 -13.35 -12.77
N GLU A 40 -27.48 -14.61 -12.67
CA GLU A 40 -28.37 -15.77 -12.79
C GLU A 40 -29.25 -16.00 -11.56
N GLY A 41 -29.03 -15.27 -10.47
CA GLY A 41 -29.78 -15.36 -9.22
C GLY A 41 -29.47 -16.60 -8.37
N PHE A 42 -28.47 -17.37 -8.72
CA PHE A 42 -28.01 -18.55 -8.00
C PHE A 42 -26.64 -18.32 -7.37
N GLY A 43 -26.61 -17.91 -6.10
CA GLY A 43 -25.36 -17.67 -5.37
C GLY A 43 -24.89 -16.21 -5.42
N TYR A 44 -23.62 -16.02 -5.11
CA TYR A 44 -22.99 -14.71 -5.03
C TYR A 44 -21.87 -14.54 -6.05
N CYS A 45 -21.56 -13.31 -6.36
CA CYS A 45 -20.64 -12.90 -7.42
C CYS A 45 -19.21 -13.37 -7.20
N ALA A 46 -18.66 -13.19 -5.99
CA ALA A 46 -17.31 -13.61 -5.67
C ALA A 46 -17.22 -15.14 -5.56
N THR A 47 -16.25 -15.73 -6.25
CA THR A 47 -16.02 -17.18 -6.27
C THR A 47 -14.83 -17.58 -5.39
N LYS A 48 -13.80 -16.71 -5.34
CA LYS A 48 -12.57 -16.99 -4.59
C LYS A 48 -11.90 -15.69 -4.18
N VAL A 49 -11.28 -15.68 -3.00
CA VAL A 49 -10.45 -14.58 -2.52
C VAL A 49 -9.06 -15.10 -2.19
N THR A 50 -8.04 -14.37 -2.61
CA THR A 50 -6.66 -14.63 -2.19
C THR A 50 -6.05 -13.36 -1.60
N VAL A 51 -5.19 -13.55 -0.60
CA VAL A 51 -4.39 -12.50 0.02
C VAL A 51 -2.92 -12.93 -0.05
N ASN A 52 -2.10 -12.15 -0.74
CA ASN A 52 -0.69 -12.48 -1.02
C ASN A 52 -0.49 -13.87 -1.66
N GLY A 53 -1.53 -14.37 -2.38
CA GLY A 53 -1.53 -15.70 -3.00
C GLY A 53 -2.17 -16.80 -2.17
N ASP A 54 -2.36 -16.60 -0.87
CA ASP A 54 -3.02 -17.56 0.02
C ASP A 54 -4.54 -17.45 -0.08
N ILE A 55 -5.23 -18.59 -0.16
CA ILE A 55 -6.67 -18.63 -0.30
C ILE A 55 -7.35 -18.33 1.04
N MET A 56 -8.29 -17.37 1.02
CA MET A 56 -9.15 -17.10 2.16
C MET A 56 -10.17 -18.24 2.34
N PRO A 57 -10.27 -18.85 3.53
CA PRO A 57 -11.27 -19.88 3.78
C PRO A 57 -12.68 -19.25 3.94
N GLY A 58 -13.62 -19.63 3.09
CA GLY A 58 -15.03 -19.23 3.19
C GLY A 58 -15.30 -17.77 2.80
N GLY A 59 -16.45 -17.25 3.23
CA GLY A 59 -16.86 -15.85 3.04
C GLY A 59 -17.61 -15.55 1.74
N THR A 60 -17.27 -16.20 0.63
CA THR A 60 -17.85 -15.89 -0.70
C THR A 60 -19.33 -16.27 -0.85
N SER A 61 -19.86 -17.07 0.05
CA SER A 61 -21.29 -17.52 0.04
C SER A 61 -22.24 -16.55 0.76
N MET A 62 -21.85 -15.28 0.97
CA MET A 62 -22.63 -14.25 1.64
C MET A 62 -22.66 -12.96 0.82
N GLY A 63 -23.73 -12.17 0.97
CA GLY A 63 -23.92 -10.88 0.29
C GLY A 63 -22.94 -9.79 0.73
N ALA A 64 -22.25 -9.99 1.85
CA ALA A 64 -21.10 -9.22 2.30
C ALA A 64 -20.22 -10.10 3.16
N PHE A 65 -18.91 -9.89 3.09
CA PHE A 65 -17.95 -10.63 3.91
C PHE A 65 -16.74 -9.74 4.30
N GLU A 66 -16.06 -10.18 5.33
CA GLU A 66 -14.82 -9.58 5.82
C GLU A 66 -13.63 -10.40 5.34
N ILE A 67 -12.59 -9.73 4.89
CA ILE A 67 -11.27 -10.32 4.69
C ILE A 67 -10.49 -10.05 5.98
N ASP A 68 -10.38 -11.08 6.81
CA ASP A 68 -9.67 -11.04 8.07
C ASP A 68 -8.18 -11.35 7.84
N PHE A 69 -7.33 -10.33 7.99
CA PHE A 69 -5.90 -10.48 7.77
C PHE A 69 -5.18 -11.24 8.91
N SER A 70 -5.79 -11.40 10.06
CA SER A 70 -5.18 -12.11 11.19
C SER A 70 -4.89 -13.58 10.90
N ILE A 71 -5.64 -14.17 9.95
CA ILE A 71 -5.46 -15.58 9.56
C ILE A 71 -4.26 -15.81 8.63
N PHE A 72 -3.68 -14.74 8.06
CA PHE A 72 -2.60 -14.81 7.06
C PHE A 72 -1.21 -14.52 7.64
N ASN A 73 -1.08 -14.34 8.96
CA ASN A 73 0.18 -14.00 9.65
C ASN A 73 0.93 -12.79 9.05
N ILE A 74 0.19 -11.76 8.62
CA ILE A 74 0.73 -10.53 8.04
C ILE A 74 0.97 -9.53 9.17
N GLU A 75 2.18 -8.96 9.23
CA GLU A 75 2.54 -7.93 10.21
C GLU A 75 2.08 -6.54 9.74
N ILE A 76 1.80 -5.64 10.70
CA ILE A 76 1.48 -4.23 10.39
C ILE A 76 2.65 -3.59 9.64
N GLY A 77 2.36 -2.95 8.51
CA GLY A 77 3.34 -2.34 7.61
C GLY A 77 3.77 -3.22 6.45
N GLU A 78 3.37 -4.47 6.40
CA GLU A 78 3.65 -5.35 5.27
C GLU A 78 2.73 -5.09 4.08
N PRO A 79 3.23 -5.35 2.85
CA PRO A 79 2.44 -5.19 1.64
C PRO A 79 1.32 -6.24 1.58
N ILE A 80 0.16 -5.81 1.10
CA ILE A 80 -1.00 -6.65 0.85
C ILE A 80 -1.36 -6.58 -0.63
N PHE A 81 -1.59 -7.75 -1.22
CA PHE A 81 -2.18 -7.91 -2.54
C PHE A 81 -3.39 -8.84 -2.44
N ILE A 82 -4.58 -8.29 -2.70
CA ILE A 82 -5.86 -9.01 -2.67
C ILE A 82 -6.32 -9.24 -4.10
N VAL A 83 -6.75 -10.46 -4.39
CA VAL A 83 -7.45 -10.79 -5.63
C VAL A 83 -8.79 -11.45 -5.27
N ILE A 84 -9.88 -10.89 -5.80
CA ILE A 84 -11.23 -11.42 -5.70
C ILE A 84 -11.64 -11.89 -7.09
N GLU A 85 -11.61 -13.20 -7.32
CA GLU A 85 -12.15 -13.80 -8.54
C GLU A 85 -13.68 -13.78 -8.47
N HIS A 86 -14.34 -13.45 -9.57
CA HIS A 86 -15.79 -13.34 -9.61
C HIS A 86 -16.36 -13.77 -10.94
N ASN A 87 -17.66 -14.06 -10.97
CA ASN A 87 -18.37 -14.39 -12.19
C ASN A 87 -18.49 -13.18 -13.12
N ASP A 88 -18.57 -13.42 -14.42
CA ASP A 88 -18.86 -12.40 -15.40
C ASP A 88 -20.29 -11.83 -15.19
N GLY A 89 -20.47 -10.56 -15.52
CA GLY A 89 -21.77 -9.87 -15.40
C GLY A 89 -22.00 -9.19 -14.04
N CYS A 90 -21.36 -9.62 -12.97
CA CYS A 90 -21.44 -9.00 -11.65
C CYS A 90 -20.05 -8.57 -11.14
N LYS A 91 -20.00 -7.65 -10.16
CA LYS A 91 -18.75 -7.14 -9.62
C LYS A 91 -18.84 -6.91 -8.11
N PRO A 92 -17.98 -7.59 -7.32
CA PRO A 92 -17.81 -7.28 -5.90
C PRO A 92 -17.29 -5.86 -5.70
N LYS A 93 -17.57 -5.25 -4.55
CA LYS A 93 -17.12 -3.91 -4.20
C LYS A 93 -16.45 -3.90 -2.86
N ILE A 94 -15.22 -3.38 -2.79
CA ILE A 94 -14.55 -3.10 -1.52
C ILE A 94 -15.16 -1.85 -0.92
N LEU A 95 -15.57 -1.92 0.36
CA LEU A 95 -16.29 -0.85 1.05
C LEU A 95 -15.35 0.14 1.75
N ASN A 96 -14.15 -0.31 2.16
CA ASN A 96 -13.20 0.48 2.94
C ASN A 96 -11.75 0.34 2.43
N PRO A 97 -11.46 0.61 1.15
CA PRO A 97 -10.12 0.43 0.59
C PRO A 97 -9.06 1.32 1.25
N GLU A 98 -9.47 2.45 1.83
CA GLU A 98 -8.59 3.41 2.51
C GLU A 98 -7.86 2.83 3.73
N VAL A 99 -8.33 1.72 4.30
CA VAL A 99 -7.66 1.07 5.44
C VAL A 99 -6.33 0.42 5.06
N LEU A 100 -6.07 0.21 3.77
CA LEU A 100 -4.80 -0.28 3.24
C LEU A 100 -3.83 0.84 2.84
N LEU A 101 -4.26 2.10 2.90
CA LEU A 101 -3.40 3.22 2.57
C LEU A 101 -2.52 3.59 3.76
N PRO A 102 -1.20 3.74 3.58
CA PRO A 102 -0.28 4.00 4.67
C PRO A 102 -0.57 5.35 5.33
N ARG A 103 -0.50 5.37 6.67
CA ARG A 103 -0.58 6.58 7.49
C ARG A 103 0.81 6.98 7.97
N SER A 104 1.01 8.27 8.19
CA SER A 104 2.23 8.76 8.79
C SER A 104 2.24 8.43 10.28
N THR A 105 3.14 7.53 10.69
CA THR A 105 3.25 7.03 12.09
C THR A 105 4.66 7.12 12.65
N PHE A 106 5.62 7.65 11.89
CA PHE A 106 7.02 7.69 12.29
C PHE A 106 7.25 8.47 13.60
N VAL A 107 8.26 8.06 14.34
CA VAL A 107 8.81 8.74 15.51
C VAL A 107 10.29 8.96 15.26
N ILE A 108 10.76 10.21 15.39
CA ILE A 108 12.18 10.51 15.34
C ILE A 108 12.85 9.96 16.61
N SER A 109 13.84 9.09 16.44
CA SER A 109 14.69 8.63 17.55
C SER A 109 15.99 9.42 17.66
N ASP A 110 16.47 9.99 16.56
CA ASP A 110 17.67 10.84 16.50
C ASP A 110 17.59 11.75 15.27
N MET A 111 18.05 13.00 15.37
CA MET A 111 18.13 13.95 14.26
C MET A 111 19.23 14.97 14.51
N SER A 112 20.14 15.11 13.56
CA SER A 112 21.28 16.05 13.63
C SER A 112 21.72 16.53 12.26
N ILE A 113 22.46 17.62 12.22
CA ILE A 113 23.19 18.07 11.03
C ILE A 113 24.67 17.80 11.27
N SER A 114 25.31 17.09 10.34
CA SER A 114 26.73 16.81 10.37
C SER A 114 27.56 18.01 9.91
N ASP A 115 28.86 18.01 10.21
CA ASP A 115 29.78 19.11 9.86
C ASP A 115 29.90 19.33 8.35
N ASP A 116 29.64 18.30 7.55
CA ASP A 116 29.61 18.37 6.08
C ASP A 116 28.25 18.82 5.51
N GLY A 117 27.33 19.28 6.37
CA GLY A 117 26.04 19.86 5.97
C GLY A 117 24.97 18.84 5.59
N LYS A 118 25.06 17.60 6.07
CA LYS A 118 24.02 16.59 5.88
C LYS A 118 23.06 16.55 7.07
N LEU A 119 21.77 16.63 6.79
CA LEU A 119 20.73 16.23 7.73
C LEU A 119 20.73 14.71 7.83
N ILE A 120 20.95 14.19 9.03
CA ILE A 120 20.91 12.75 9.34
C ILE A 120 19.78 12.55 10.35
N TRP A 121 18.89 11.58 10.09
CA TRP A 121 17.84 11.26 11.05
C TRP A 121 17.55 9.77 11.09
N LYS A 122 17.05 9.32 12.24
CA LYS A 122 16.58 7.97 12.46
C LYS A 122 15.12 8.00 12.88
N THR A 123 14.40 7.02 12.39
CA THR A 123 12.97 6.87 12.67
C THR A 123 12.66 5.49 13.22
N LYS A 124 11.55 5.39 13.95
CA LYS A 124 10.90 4.14 14.38
C LYS A 124 9.43 4.20 14.01
N SER A 125 8.79 3.03 13.99
CA SER A 125 7.33 2.90 13.81
C SER A 125 6.78 3.42 12.49
N GLU A 126 7.55 3.39 11.40
CA GLU A 126 7.04 3.66 10.07
C GLU A 126 6.15 2.51 9.60
N GLN A 127 4.83 2.71 9.55
CA GLN A 127 3.87 1.69 9.11
C GLN A 127 3.68 1.66 7.58
N GLY A 128 4.43 2.40 6.81
CA GLY A 128 4.34 2.42 5.36
C GLY A 128 5.47 3.20 4.73
N LYS A 129 5.72 2.96 3.45
CA LYS A 129 6.80 3.61 2.68
C LYS A 129 6.39 5.01 2.22
N LEU A 130 5.98 5.88 3.15
CA LEU A 130 5.68 7.26 2.83
C LEU A 130 6.97 8.08 2.66
N PRO A 131 7.07 8.93 1.64
CA PRO A 131 8.24 9.79 1.46
C PRO A 131 8.33 10.84 2.58
N PHE A 132 9.56 11.23 2.89
CA PHE A 132 9.86 12.38 3.73
C PHE A 132 10.15 13.59 2.86
N SER A 133 9.35 14.63 2.95
CA SER A 133 9.68 15.97 2.44
C SER A 133 10.64 16.63 3.42
N ILE A 134 11.75 17.15 2.92
CA ILE A 134 12.71 17.93 3.70
C ILE A 134 12.36 19.40 3.54
N GLU A 135 12.02 20.05 4.65
CA GLU A 135 11.67 21.47 4.64
C GLU A 135 12.75 22.26 5.37
N GLN A 136 13.14 23.40 4.78
CA GLN A 136 14.04 24.39 5.37
C GLN A 136 13.29 25.70 5.57
N TYR A 137 13.49 26.34 6.73
CA TYR A 137 12.88 27.64 7.02
C TYR A 137 13.63 28.74 6.28
N ARG A 138 12.94 29.38 5.33
CA ARG A 138 13.46 30.46 4.49
C ARG A 138 12.36 31.51 4.29
N TRP A 139 12.74 32.80 4.31
CA TRP A 139 11.80 33.91 4.03
C TRP A 139 10.51 33.81 4.88
N ASN A 140 10.66 33.55 6.16
CA ASN A 140 9.56 33.42 7.13
C ASN A 140 8.55 32.30 6.80
N LYS A 141 8.96 31.25 6.07
CA LYS A 141 8.14 30.08 5.75
C LYS A 141 8.95 28.82 5.60
N TRP A 142 8.31 27.69 5.79
CA TRP A 142 8.86 26.39 5.46
C TRP A 142 8.82 26.15 3.96
N VAL A 143 9.95 25.82 3.36
CA VAL A 143 10.12 25.57 1.93
C VAL A 143 10.64 24.16 1.77
N VAL A 144 9.99 23.37 0.92
CA VAL A 144 10.48 22.02 0.56
C VAL A 144 11.76 22.18 -0.26
N ILE A 145 12.84 21.56 0.19
CA ILE A 145 14.17 21.58 -0.46
C ILE A 145 14.53 20.21 -1.06
N GLY A 146 13.77 19.17 -0.77
CA GLY A 146 13.96 17.85 -1.33
C GLY A 146 13.02 16.80 -0.75
N GLU A 147 13.17 15.58 -1.22
CA GLU A 147 12.39 14.44 -0.79
C GLU A 147 13.28 13.20 -0.65
N VAL A 148 12.99 12.36 0.33
CA VAL A 148 13.67 11.09 0.58
C VAL A 148 12.63 10.01 0.71
N ALA A 149 12.77 8.91 -0.03
CA ALA A 149 11.85 7.78 0.02
C ALA A 149 11.86 7.12 1.41
N GLY A 150 10.69 6.92 2.00
CA GLY A 150 10.53 6.18 3.25
C GLY A 150 10.76 4.69 3.06
N LYS A 151 11.37 4.04 4.06
CA LYS A 151 11.66 2.59 4.05
C LYS A 151 10.52 1.75 4.61
N GLY A 152 9.74 2.33 5.54
CA GLY A 152 8.65 1.63 6.20
C GLY A 152 9.12 0.49 7.12
N GLY A 153 8.21 -0.42 7.48
CA GLY A 153 8.52 -1.70 8.12
C GLY A 153 8.67 -1.68 9.65
N GLY A 154 8.30 -0.61 10.32
CA GLY A 154 8.21 -0.56 11.80
C GLY A 154 9.55 -0.62 12.57
N LYS A 155 10.64 -1.08 11.96
CA LYS A 155 11.99 -1.14 12.52
C LYS A 155 12.65 0.25 12.51
N GLU A 156 13.83 0.36 13.17
CA GLU A 156 14.60 1.58 13.07
C GLU A 156 15.19 1.75 11.67
N ASN A 157 14.92 2.90 11.05
CA ASN A 157 15.43 3.29 9.75
C ASN A 157 16.34 4.51 9.89
N ALA A 158 17.41 4.57 9.10
CA ALA A 158 18.32 5.71 9.03
C ALA A 158 18.27 6.35 7.65
N TYR A 159 18.34 7.68 7.62
CA TYR A 159 18.22 8.51 6.43
C TYR A 159 19.26 9.62 6.45
N GLU A 160 19.60 10.13 5.28
CA GLU A 160 20.42 11.31 5.12
C GLU A 160 19.94 12.17 3.94
N PHE A 161 20.17 13.46 4.02
CA PHE A 161 19.90 14.43 2.96
C PHE A 161 20.88 15.59 3.03
N ALA A 162 21.52 15.95 1.90
CA ALA A 162 22.43 17.08 1.84
C ALA A 162 21.64 18.41 1.86
N VAL A 163 21.90 19.24 2.85
CA VAL A 163 21.27 20.55 3.03
C VAL A 163 22.20 21.63 2.53
N THR A 164 21.72 22.47 1.64
CA THR A 164 22.46 23.67 1.24
C THR A 164 22.12 24.79 2.22
N PRO A 165 23.09 25.27 3.03
CA PRO A 165 22.86 26.35 3.97
C PRO A 165 22.59 27.68 3.25
N HIS A 166 21.83 28.56 3.89
CA HIS A 166 21.65 29.94 3.47
C HIS A 166 22.16 30.91 4.55
N SER A 167 22.27 32.19 4.22
CA SER A 167 22.66 33.22 5.21
C SER A 167 21.62 33.32 6.33
N GLY A 168 22.08 33.34 7.59
CA GLY A 168 21.25 33.36 8.78
C GLY A 168 21.07 31.99 9.44
N GLU A 169 20.08 31.90 10.32
CA GLU A 169 19.76 30.67 11.03
C GLU A 169 19.17 29.63 10.07
N ASN A 170 19.70 28.41 10.11
CA ASN A 170 19.27 27.31 9.26
C ASN A 170 18.49 26.27 10.07
N MET A 171 17.17 26.39 10.09
CA MET A 171 16.26 25.42 10.66
C MET A 171 15.81 24.44 9.58
N VAL A 172 15.83 23.15 9.88
CA VAL A 172 15.42 22.07 8.96
C VAL A 172 14.53 21.09 9.70
N ARG A 173 13.51 20.58 9.01
CA ARG A 173 12.65 19.52 9.54
C ARG A 173 12.29 18.51 8.45
N VAL A 174 11.93 17.30 8.87
CA VAL A 174 11.37 16.29 7.99
C VAL A 174 9.87 16.21 8.18
N VAL A 175 9.13 16.02 7.11
CA VAL A 175 7.66 15.98 7.11
C VAL A 175 7.20 14.80 6.30
N GLN A 176 6.26 14.02 6.82
CA GLN A 176 5.49 13.09 6.00
C GLN A 176 4.07 13.61 5.78
N VAL A 177 3.52 13.31 4.62
CA VAL A 177 2.11 13.56 4.29
C VAL A 177 1.47 12.21 3.99
N ASP A 178 0.42 11.86 4.71
CA ASP A 178 -0.31 10.61 4.47
C ASP A 178 -1.39 10.78 3.38
N HIS A 179 -2.06 9.69 3.06
CA HIS A 179 -3.12 9.67 2.04
C HIS A 179 -4.30 10.61 2.34
N SER A 180 -4.51 10.99 3.59
CA SER A 180 -5.55 11.95 3.99
C SER A 180 -5.12 13.40 3.81
N GLY A 181 -3.87 13.65 3.41
CA GLY A 181 -3.26 14.97 3.34
C GLY A 181 -2.79 15.52 4.70
N THR A 182 -2.86 14.70 5.76
CA THR A 182 -2.38 15.10 7.08
C THR A 182 -0.86 15.18 7.08
N LYS A 183 -0.34 16.34 7.45
CA LYS A 183 1.10 16.59 7.59
C LYS A 183 1.57 16.23 9.00
N ARG A 184 2.65 15.45 9.07
CA ARG A 184 3.34 15.11 10.31
C ARG A 184 4.78 15.60 10.25
N PRO A 185 5.08 16.79 10.82
CA PRO A 185 6.45 17.28 10.91
C PRO A 185 7.20 16.64 12.08
N SER A 186 8.54 16.53 11.95
CA SER A 186 9.45 16.33 13.08
C SER A 186 9.50 17.60 13.94
N LYS A 187 10.17 17.49 15.11
CA LYS A 187 10.73 18.67 15.79
C LYS A 187 11.82 19.28 14.90
N GLU A 188 12.08 20.55 15.12
CA GLU A 188 13.12 21.34 14.45
C GLU A 188 14.48 21.09 15.08
#